data_3c44e18818405aa976456280c5bd1552
#
_entry.id   3c44e18818405aa976456280c5bd1552
#
_cell.length_a   1.000
_cell.length_b   1.000
_cell.length_c   1.000
_cell.angle_alpha   90.00
_cell.angle_beta   90.00
_cell.angle_gamma   90.00
#
_symmetry.space_group_name_H-M   'P 1'
#
loop_
_entity.id
_entity.type
_entity.pdbx_description
1 polymer ?
#
loop_
_entity_poly.entity_id
_entity_poly.type
_entity_poly.pdbx_seq_one_letter_code
_entity_poly.pdbx_strand_id
1 'polypeptide(L)'
;MVLGTIDELLKDIGSMLKRARLYRNLSQKVVAERSGISQSALKNLECGNGATLRTFVQVCRTLGKDEWILTLGPADAVSIKDYAKRHGMPRLRASRRQKEK
;
A
#
# COMPACT_ATOMS: atom_id res chain seq x y z
N MET A 1 -8.16 10.21 -20.73
CA MET A 1 -6.82 10.82 -20.67
C MET A 1 -5.75 9.76 -20.61
N VAL A 2 -4.70 9.96 -21.39
CA VAL A 2 -3.58 9.02 -21.36
C VAL A 2 -2.53 9.54 -20.38
N LEU A 3 -2.19 8.69 -19.41
CA LEU A 3 -1.23 9.07 -18.37
C LEU A 3 0.16 8.49 -18.63
N GLY A 4 0.32 7.79 -19.76
CA GLY A 4 1.58 7.17 -20.09
C GLY A 4 1.44 5.67 -20.27
N THR A 5 2.55 5.02 -20.57
CA THR A 5 2.57 3.56 -20.70
C THR A 5 2.50 2.90 -19.34
N ILE A 6 2.23 1.60 -19.35
CA ILE A 6 2.25 0.81 -18.11
C ILE A 6 3.60 0.94 -17.41
N ASP A 7 4.69 0.85 -18.18
CA ASP A 7 6.03 0.95 -17.59
C ASP A 7 6.28 2.32 -16.97
N GLU A 8 5.81 3.36 -17.62
CA GLU A 8 5.96 4.72 -17.07
C GLU A 8 5.17 4.88 -15.78
N LEU A 9 3.96 4.33 -15.74
CA LEU A 9 3.13 4.40 -14.54
C LEU A 9 3.73 3.61 -13.39
N LEU A 10 4.32 2.45 -13.69
CA LEU A 10 5.01 1.66 -12.66
C LEU A 10 6.19 2.41 -12.08
N LYS A 11 6.94 3.11 -12.93
CA LYS A 11 8.07 3.92 -12.48
C LYS A 11 7.60 5.09 -11.63
N ASP A 12 6.49 5.70 -12.01
CA ASP A 12 5.93 6.81 -11.24
C ASP A 12 5.49 6.36 -9.86
N ILE A 13 4.82 5.20 -9.78
CA ILE A 13 4.41 4.64 -8.50
C ILE A 13 5.62 4.32 -7.63
N GLY A 14 6.62 3.66 -8.23
CA GLY A 14 7.83 3.33 -7.50
C GLY A 14 8.56 4.56 -6.99
N SER A 15 8.60 5.60 -7.80
CA SER A 15 9.23 6.86 -7.44
C SER A 15 8.51 7.53 -6.27
N MET A 16 7.19 7.49 -6.27
CA MET A 16 6.42 8.04 -5.16
C MET A 16 6.68 7.30 -3.85
N LEU A 17 6.78 5.98 -3.92
CA LEU A 17 7.09 5.18 -2.74
C LEU A 17 8.51 5.47 -2.24
N LYS A 18 9.45 5.59 -3.16
CA LYS A 18 10.83 5.90 -2.79
C LYS A 18 10.90 7.26 -2.09
N ARG A 19 10.19 8.25 -2.62
CA ARG A 19 10.17 9.58 -1.99
C ARG A 19 9.55 9.54 -0.60
N ALA A 20 8.47 8.78 -0.43
CA ALA A 20 7.85 8.63 0.87
C ALA A 20 8.81 7.99 1.87
N ARG A 21 9.58 7.00 1.41
CA ARG A 21 10.58 6.35 2.25
C ARG A 21 11.68 7.34 2.65
N LEU A 22 12.20 8.05 1.67
CA LEU A 22 13.30 9.01 1.92
C LEU A 22 12.85 10.16 2.80
N TYR A 23 11.60 10.59 2.64
CA TYR A 23 11.04 11.63 3.48
C TYR A 23 11.08 11.23 4.96
N ARG A 24 10.96 9.95 5.24
CA ARG A 24 11.02 9.41 6.60
C ARG A 24 12.42 9.01 7.01
N ASN A 25 13.40 9.24 6.18
CA ASN A 25 14.79 8.86 6.44
C ASN A 25 14.96 7.37 6.69
N LEU A 26 14.20 6.55 5.97
CA LEU A 26 14.29 5.10 6.11
C LEU A 26 15.10 4.50 4.98
N SER A 27 15.93 3.51 5.31
CA SER A 27 16.68 2.77 4.30
C SER A 27 15.77 1.72 3.65
N GLN A 28 16.20 1.24 2.48
CA GLN A 28 15.51 0.12 1.84
C GLN A 28 15.48 -1.11 2.74
N LYS A 29 16.60 -1.36 3.42
CA LYS A 29 16.70 -2.51 4.32
C LYS A 29 15.63 -2.46 5.41
N VAL A 30 15.49 -1.30 6.05
CA VAL A 30 14.52 -1.15 7.14
C VAL A 30 13.09 -1.29 6.64
N VAL A 31 12.76 -0.64 5.51
CA VAL A 31 11.40 -0.74 4.97
C VAL A 31 11.09 -2.17 4.54
N ALA A 32 12.05 -2.84 3.90
CA ALA A 32 11.85 -4.23 3.48
C ALA A 32 11.59 -5.12 4.69
N GLU A 33 12.38 -4.96 5.74
CA GLU A 33 12.18 -5.74 6.97
C GLU A 33 10.80 -5.51 7.57
N ARG A 34 10.41 -4.26 7.70
CA ARG A 34 9.11 -3.92 8.29
C ARG A 34 7.94 -4.36 7.42
N SER A 35 8.16 -4.42 6.11
CA SER A 35 7.12 -4.83 5.16
C SER A 35 7.06 -6.35 4.99
N GLY A 36 8.02 -7.08 5.52
CA GLY A 36 8.06 -8.54 5.38
C GLY A 36 8.41 -8.99 3.98
N ILE A 37 9.23 -8.21 3.27
CA ILE A 37 9.65 -8.53 1.90
C ILE A 37 11.17 -8.47 1.81
N SER A 38 11.71 -9.01 0.72
CA SER A 38 13.15 -8.91 0.48
C SER A 38 13.50 -7.49 0.05
N GLN A 39 14.77 -7.14 0.27
CA GLN A 39 15.26 -5.84 -0.19
C GLN A 39 15.20 -5.75 -1.71
N SER A 40 15.45 -6.87 -2.40
CA SER A 40 15.34 -6.92 -3.87
C SER A 40 13.91 -6.63 -4.34
N ALA A 41 12.92 -7.17 -3.62
CA ALA A 41 11.53 -6.91 -3.98
C ALA A 41 11.19 -5.43 -3.83
N LEU A 42 11.67 -4.80 -2.77
CA LEU A 42 11.46 -3.37 -2.58
C LEU A 42 12.17 -2.57 -3.66
N LYS A 43 13.39 -2.93 -3.98
CA LYS A 43 14.16 -2.24 -5.02
C LYS A 43 13.42 -2.32 -6.36
N ASN A 44 12.92 -3.51 -6.70
CA ASN A 44 12.17 -3.68 -7.95
C ASN A 44 10.92 -2.82 -7.97
N LEU A 45 10.22 -2.74 -6.84
CA LEU A 45 9.04 -1.89 -6.74
C LEU A 45 9.41 -0.42 -6.97
N GLU A 46 10.45 0.05 -6.29
CA GLU A 46 10.87 1.46 -6.39
C GLU A 46 11.40 1.83 -7.79
N CYS A 47 11.98 0.86 -8.48
CA CYS A 47 12.50 1.08 -9.83
C CYS A 47 11.44 0.94 -10.92
N GLY A 48 10.25 0.50 -10.56
CA GLY A 48 9.20 0.32 -11.56
C GLY A 48 9.34 -0.96 -12.37
N ASN A 49 10.05 -1.95 -11.84
CA ASN A 49 10.24 -3.24 -12.52
C ASN A 49 9.10 -4.21 -12.24
N GLY A 50 8.13 -3.79 -11.46
CA GLY A 50 6.99 -4.61 -11.14
C GLY A 50 7.06 -5.19 -9.74
N ALA A 51 5.90 -5.60 -9.25
CA ALA A 51 5.78 -6.19 -7.93
C ALA A 51 4.41 -6.82 -7.84
N THR A 52 4.23 -7.71 -6.86
CA THR A 52 2.90 -8.23 -6.60
C THR A 52 2.08 -7.15 -5.88
N LEU A 53 0.78 -7.27 -6.01
CA LEU A 53 -0.11 -6.35 -5.30
C LEU A 53 0.12 -6.43 -3.79
N ARG A 54 0.38 -7.64 -3.29
CA ARG A 54 0.66 -7.83 -1.87
C ARG A 54 1.86 -7.01 -1.42
N THR A 55 2.94 -7.07 -2.19
CA THR A 55 4.15 -6.29 -1.89
C THR A 55 3.85 -4.80 -1.86
N PHE A 56 3.10 -4.31 -2.85
CA PHE A 56 2.72 -2.92 -2.91
C PHE A 56 1.95 -2.49 -1.65
N VAL A 57 0.96 -3.28 -1.27
CA VAL A 57 0.14 -2.99 -0.09
C VAL A 57 0.98 -3.00 1.18
N GLN A 58 1.86 -3.99 1.32
CA GLN A 58 2.71 -4.08 2.50
C GLN A 58 3.62 -2.87 2.65
N VAL A 59 4.20 -2.41 1.54
CA VAL A 59 5.07 -1.24 1.57
C VAL A 59 4.26 0.03 1.88
N CYS A 60 3.09 0.18 1.30
CA CYS A 60 2.23 1.32 1.59
C CYS A 60 1.89 1.39 3.07
N ARG A 61 1.58 0.26 3.69
CA ARG A 61 1.28 0.23 5.12
C ARG A 61 2.49 0.63 5.95
N THR A 62 3.65 0.12 5.60
CA THR A 62 4.88 0.45 6.31
C THR A 62 5.17 1.96 6.27
N LEU A 63 4.88 2.58 5.13
CA LEU A 63 5.14 4.01 4.95
C LEU A 63 3.99 4.90 5.43
N GLY A 64 2.93 4.30 5.95
CA GLY A 64 1.79 5.07 6.42
C GLY A 64 0.98 5.70 5.31
N LYS A 65 0.95 5.05 4.15
CA LYS A 65 0.26 5.55 2.96
C LYS A 65 -0.97 4.73 2.63
N ASP A 66 -1.65 4.23 3.67
CA ASP A 66 -2.86 3.43 3.50
C ASP A 66 -3.92 4.18 2.69
N GLU A 67 -3.99 5.49 2.81
CA GLU A 67 -4.97 6.28 2.07
C GLU A 67 -4.78 6.19 0.56
N TRP A 68 -3.57 5.91 0.10
CA TRP A 68 -3.35 5.72 -1.34
C TRP A 68 -4.12 4.53 -1.87
N ILE A 69 -4.25 3.49 -1.05
CA ILE A 69 -4.98 2.28 -1.43
C ILE A 69 -6.47 2.57 -1.52
N LEU A 70 -6.96 3.41 -0.62
CA LEU A 70 -8.38 3.74 -0.56
C LEU A 70 -8.83 4.59 -1.75
N THR A 71 -7.89 5.24 -2.43
CA THR A 71 -8.23 6.03 -3.60
C THR A 71 -8.41 5.18 -4.86
N LEU A 72 -8.14 3.88 -4.78
CA LEU A 72 -8.27 3.00 -5.95
C LEU A 72 -9.72 2.66 -6.28
N GLY A 73 -10.63 2.88 -5.35
CA GLY A 73 -12.05 2.69 -5.59
C GLY A 73 -12.76 3.99 -5.89
N PRO A 74 -14.09 3.94 -6.08
CA PRO A 74 -14.85 5.18 -6.27
C PRO A 74 -14.68 6.11 -5.08
N ALA A 75 -14.57 7.39 -5.35
CA ALA A 75 -14.25 8.39 -4.33
C ALA A 75 -15.29 8.44 -3.21
N ASP A 76 -16.52 8.12 -3.51
CA ASP A 76 -17.62 8.18 -2.54
C ASP A 76 -17.91 6.83 -1.88
N ALA A 77 -17.20 5.79 -2.25
CA ALA A 77 -17.52 4.44 -1.79
C ALA A 77 -17.00 4.18 -0.38
N VAL A 78 -15.83 4.68 -0.05
CA VAL A 78 -15.18 4.37 1.22
C VAL A 78 -14.40 5.56 1.72
N SER A 79 -14.63 5.93 2.98
CA SER A 79 -13.74 6.84 3.68
C SER A 79 -12.82 6.01 4.56
N ILE A 80 -11.75 6.62 5.04
CA ILE A 80 -10.83 5.95 5.96
C ILE A 80 -11.60 5.49 7.21
N LYS A 81 -12.48 6.33 7.70
CA LYS A 81 -13.29 6.01 8.86
C LYS A 81 -14.19 4.80 8.60
N ASP A 82 -14.86 4.79 7.44
CA ASP A 82 -15.72 3.67 7.07
C ASP A 82 -14.93 2.39 6.88
N TYR A 83 -13.75 2.51 6.29
CA TYR A 83 -12.87 1.36 6.10
C TYR A 83 -12.50 0.74 7.44
N ALA A 84 -12.06 1.56 8.38
CA ALA A 84 -11.68 1.08 9.71
C ALA A 84 -12.85 0.41 10.41
N LYS A 85 -14.02 1.00 10.29
CA LYS A 85 -15.23 0.47 10.90
C LYS A 85 -15.60 -0.89 10.33
N ARG A 86 -15.51 -1.05 9.00
CA ARG A 86 -15.87 -2.30 8.34
C ARG A 86 -14.89 -3.42 8.60
N HIS A 87 -13.63 -3.09 8.81
CA HIS A 87 -12.59 -4.10 8.97
C HIS A 87 -12.25 -4.36 10.43
N GLY A 88 -13.17 -3.97 11.30
CA GLY A 88 -13.10 -4.33 12.69
C GLY A 88 -11.85 -3.89 13.38
N MET A 89 -11.52 -2.71 13.12
CA MET A 89 -10.39 -2.17 13.81
C MET A 89 -10.77 -1.99 15.23
N PRO A 90 -10.51 -2.94 15.64
CA PRO A 90 -11.09 -3.98 16.33
C PRO A 90 -12.27 -3.80 17.04
N ARG A 91 -12.68 -4.35 16.53
CA ARG A 91 -13.65 -4.79 16.66
C ARG A 91 -14.28 -5.46 16.47
N LEU A 92 -14.30 -5.65 16.37
CA LEU A 92 -14.93 -6.38 15.75
C LEU A 92 -15.48 -7.11 15.58
N ARG A 93 -15.67 -7.68 15.86
CA ARG A 93 -16.22 -8.59 15.39
C ARG A 93 -16.74 -9.22 15.26
N ALA A 94 -16.90 -9.61 15.54
CA ALA A 94 -17.42 -10.38 14.94
C ALA A 94 -17.78 -10.85 14.74
N SER A 95 -17.66 -10.91 15.25
CA SER A 95 -18.12 -11.65 14.70
C SER A 95 -18.45 -12.00 14.44
N ARG A 96 -18.54 -12.18 14.93
CA ARG A 96 -18.91 -12.81 14.35
C ARG A 96 -19.13 -13.03 13.81
N ARG A 97 -19.18 -13.16 14.22
CA ARG A 97 -19.41 -13.59 13.47
C ARG A 97 -19.60 -13.63 12.87
N GLN A 98 -19.75 -13.66 13.26
CA GLN A 98 -19.95 -13.91 12.49
C GLN A 98 -20.25 -13.92 11.89
N LYS A 99 -20.57 -14.14 12.37
CA LYS A 99 -20.90 -14.35 11.74
C LYS A 99 -21.15 -14.24 11.04
N GLU A 100 -21.43 -14.37 11.38
CA GLU A 100 -21.59 -14.51 10.65
C GLU A 100 -21.71 -14.65 10.13
N LYS A 101 -21.90 -14.82 10.60
CA LYS A 101 -22.00 -15.16 10.05
C LYS A 101 -21.95 -15.15 9.67
#